data_28321d4c07996096b301f88f04946fd1
#
_entry.id   28321d4c07996096b301f88f04946fd1
#
_cell.length_a   1.000
_cell.length_b   1.000
_cell.length_c   1.000
_cell.angle_alpha   90.00
_cell.angle_beta   90.00
_cell.angle_gamma   90.00
#
_symmetry.space_group_name_H-M   'P 1'
#
loop_
_entity.id
_entity.type
_entity.pdbx_description
1 polymer ?
#
loop_
_entity_poly.entity_id
_entity_poly.type
_entity_poly.pdbx_seq_one_letter_code
_entity_poly.pdbx_strand_id
1 'polypeptide(L)'
;MISVNDFKTGLTISVDNAIWKVIDFQHVKPGKGSAFVRSKLRNLRTGAIQEKTFRAGEKVEPAMIENRRMQYLYADGDNHVFMDNESFEQTELSSDYLKDELNYLKEGMEVQIQTYEGETIGVELPKTVELTVTETEPGIKGDTATGATKSATVETGYTLNVPLFVNEGDVLIINTGDGSYISRG
;
A
#
# COMPACT_ATOMS: atom_id res chain seq x y z
N MET A 1 -6.32 -0.61 26.87
CA MET A 1 -4.86 -0.51 26.71
C MET A 1 -4.22 -1.88 26.56
N ILE A 2 -3.20 -1.99 25.76
CA ILE A 2 -2.45 -3.22 25.55
C ILE A 2 -1.01 -3.03 26.02
N SER A 3 -0.38 -4.14 26.44
CA SER A 3 1.03 -4.12 26.85
C SER A 3 1.92 -4.18 25.62
N VAL A 4 3.05 -3.47 25.65
CA VAL A 4 4.06 -3.57 24.59
C VAL A 4 4.64 -4.99 24.49
N ASN A 5 4.52 -5.79 25.55
CA ASN A 5 4.92 -7.21 25.50
C ASN A 5 4.04 -8.02 24.53
N ASP A 6 2.87 -7.53 24.18
CA ASP A 6 1.92 -8.18 23.29
C ASP A 6 2.01 -7.66 21.85
N PHE A 7 3.03 -6.87 21.52
CA PHE A 7 3.22 -6.35 20.18
C PHE A 7 3.28 -7.47 19.13
N LYS A 8 2.61 -7.22 18.03
CA LYS A 8 2.62 -8.07 16.83
C LYS A 8 2.81 -7.19 15.60
N THR A 9 3.44 -7.71 14.59
CA THR A 9 3.55 -7.02 13.29
C THR A 9 2.17 -6.78 12.72
N GLY A 10 1.90 -5.55 12.30
CA GLY A 10 0.60 -5.14 11.78
C GLY A 10 -0.34 -4.53 12.82
N LEU A 11 0.00 -4.60 14.09
CA LEU A 11 -0.79 -3.97 15.16
C LEU A 11 -0.77 -2.45 15.01
N THR A 12 -1.90 -1.80 15.20
CA THR A 12 -2.02 -0.34 15.16
C THR A 12 -2.21 0.22 16.57
N ILE A 13 -1.45 1.25 16.90
CA ILE A 13 -1.44 1.87 18.23
C ILE A 13 -1.52 3.39 18.11
N SER A 14 -2.01 4.03 19.18
CA SER A 14 -2.06 5.47 19.30
C SER A 14 -1.03 5.91 20.35
N VAL A 15 -0.03 6.69 19.95
CA VAL A 15 1.02 7.21 20.82
C VAL A 15 1.34 8.64 20.39
N ASP A 16 1.44 9.55 21.37
CA ASP A 16 1.80 10.96 21.12
C ASP A 16 0.93 11.63 20.06
N ASN A 17 -0.38 11.40 20.11
CA ASN A 17 -1.36 11.94 19.17
C ASN A 17 -1.15 11.48 17.72
N ALA A 18 -0.42 10.42 17.50
CA ALA A 18 -0.19 9.84 16.20
C ALA A 18 -0.64 8.39 16.16
N ILE A 19 -0.97 7.91 14.98
CA ILE A 19 -1.37 6.52 14.75
C ILE A 19 -0.20 5.81 14.09
N TRP A 20 0.24 4.72 14.71
CA TRP A 20 1.41 3.96 14.28
C TRP A 20 1.06 2.52 13.99
N LYS A 21 1.65 1.97 12.95
CA LYS A 21 1.60 0.54 12.66
C LYS A 21 2.93 -0.08 13.07
N VAL A 22 2.88 -1.13 13.89
CA VAL A 22 4.07 -1.89 14.27
C VAL A 22 4.54 -2.71 13.07
N ILE A 23 5.70 -2.36 12.52
CA ILE A 23 6.26 -3.10 11.38
C ILE A 23 7.34 -4.07 11.79
N ASP A 24 7.99 -3.83 12.91
CA ASP A 24 8.97 -4.74 13.49
C ASP A 24 9.14 -4.43 14.97
N PHE A 25 9.56 -5.40 15.75
CA PHE A 25 9.83 -5.20 17.18
C PHE A 25 10.79 -6.26 17.69
N GLN A 26 11.49 -5.93 18.80
CA GLN A 26 12.44 -6.82 19.44
C GLN A 26 12.35 -6.66 20.93
N HIS A 27 12.21 -7.78 21.65
CA HIS A 27 12.29 -7.82 23.10
C HIS A 27 13.76 -7.94 23.50
N VAL A 28 14.24 -6.98 24.30
CA VAL A 28 15.63 -6.94 24.75
C VAL A 28 15.69 -7.07 26.26
N LYS A 29 16.48 -8.03 26.74
CA LYS A 29 16.78 -8.20 28.17
C LYS A 29 18.26 -7.96 28.37
N PRO A 30 18.67 -6.73 28.73
CA PRO A 30 20.07 -6.45 28.95
C PRO A 30 20.58 -7.16 30.22
N GLY A 31 21.86 -7.46 30.27
CA GLY A 31 22.49 -8.06 31.46
C GLY A 31 22.46 -7.13 32.67
N LYS A 32 22.44 -5.82 32.46
CA LYS A 32 22.25 -4.79 33.46
C LYS A 32 21.15 -3.83 32.97
N GLY A 33 20.22 -3.48 33.84
CA GLY A 33 19.14 -2.57 33.55
C GLY A 33 17.81 -3.30 33.26
N SER A 34 16.77 -2.53 33.00
CA SER A 34 15.42 -3.03 32.80
C SER A 34 15.26 -3.55 31.39
N ALA A 35 14.43 -4.60 31.22
CA ALA A 35 14.05 -5.10 29.90
C ALA A 35 13.24 -4.03 29.15
N PHE A 36 13.37 -4.03 27.85
CA PHE A 36 12.65 -3.07 27.00
C PHE A 36 12.25 -3.72 25.67
N VAL A 37 11.31 -3.07 24.96
CA VAL A 37 10.88 -3.46 23.64
C VAL A 37 11.29 -2.36 22.67
N ARG A 38 12.17 -2.70 21.73
CA ARG A 38 12.54 -1.80 20.65
C ARG A 38 11.59 -2.05 19.48
N SER A 39 10.86 -1.04 19.07
CA SER A 39 9.87 -1.17 18.02
C SER A 39 10.17 -0.25 16.86
N LYS A 40 9.83 -0.72 15.66
CA LYS A 40 9.88 0.04 14.43
C LYS A 40 8.44 0.33 14.02
N LEU A 41 8.11 1.62 13.95
CA LEU A 41 6.74 2.07 13.75
C LEU A 41 6.63 2.91 12.48
N ARG A 42 5.54 2.71 11.74
CA ARG A 42 5.20 3.56 10.60
C ARG A 42 4.05 4.47 10.98
N ASN A 43 4.25 5.78 10.80
CA ASN A 43 3.17 6.75 10.96
C ASN A 43 2.19 6.59 9.81
N LEU A 44 0.93 6.29 10.12
CA LEU A 44 -0.08 6.01 9.09
C LEU A 44 -0.55 7.26 8.35
N ARG A 45 -0.30 8.47 8.89
CA ARG A 45 -0.64 9.72 8.21
C ARG A 45 0.47 10.21 7.31
N THR A 46 1.72 10.09 7.75
CA THR A 46 2.87 10.64 7.02
C THR A 46 3.67 9.59 6.26
N GLY A 47 3.53 8.33 6.63
CA GLY A 47 4.33 7.23 6.09
C GLY A 47 5.74 7.13 6.69
N ALA A 48 6.13 8.06 7.55
CA ALA A 48 7.46 8.08 8.15
C ALA A 48 7.66 6.87 9.07
N ILE A 49 8.88 6.32 9.05
CA ILE A 49 9.25 5.19 9.89
C ILE A 49 10.14 5.71 11.01
N GLN A 50 9.81 5.36 12.25
CA GLN A 50 10.59 5.73 13.42
C GLN A 50 10.80 4.53 14.33
N GLU A 51 11.91 4.51 15.04
CA GLU A 51 12.14 3.56 16.12
C GLU A 51 11.71 4.18 17.44
N LYS A 52 10.95 3.43 18.22
CA LYS A 52 10.60 3.80 19.59
C LYS A 52 10.92 2.66 20.53
N THR A 53 11.46 3.00 21.68
CA THR A 53 11.79 2.04 22.74
C THR A 53 10.80 2.23 23.88
N PHE A 54 10.17 1.15 24.28
CA PHE A 54 9.24 1.12 25.40
C PHE A 54 9.79 0.23 26.51
N ARG A 55 9.50 0.56 27.75
CA ARG A 55 9.83 -0.33 28.87
C ARG A 55 8.98 -1.58 28.76
N ALA A 56 9.55 -2.73 29.10
CA ALA A 56 8.79 -3.98 29.15
C ALA A 56 7.58 -3.81 30.07
N GLY A 57 6.41 -4.21 29.58
CA GLY A 57 5.16 -4.08 30.31
C GLY A 57 4.49 -2.71 30.25
N GLU A 58 5.11 -1.72 29.60
CA GLU A 58 4.46 -0.43 29.36
C GLU A 58 3.19 -0.62 28.54
N LYS A 59 2.17 0.20 28.80
CA LYS A 59 0.89 0.10 28.13
C LYS A 59 0.71 1.23 27.12
N VAL A 60 0.14 0.89 25.98
CA VAL A 60 -0.21 1.83 24.91
C VAL A 60 -1.66 1.62 24.50
N GLU A 61 -2.28 2.63 23.91
CA GLU A 61 -3.65 2.52 23.43
C GLU A 61 -3.66 1.86 22.03
N PRO A 62 -4.52 0.85 21.82
CA PRO A 62 -4.71 0.35 20.47
C PRO A 62 -5.50 1.37 19.65
N ALA A 63 -5.16 1.48 18.37
CA ALA A 63 -5.93 2.28 17.41
C ALA A 63 -6.81 1.33 16.60
N MET A 64 -8.13 1.52 16.67
CA MET A 64 -9.07 0.70 15.94
C MET A 64 -9.25 1.28 14.54
N ILE A 65 -8.64 0.63 13.56
CA ILE A 65 -8.74 1.03 12.16
C ILE A 65 -9.92 0.30 11.52
N GLU A 66 -10.82 1.07 10.90
CA GLU A 66 -11.90 0.50 10.11
C GLU A 66 -11.47 0.38 8.66
N ASN A 67 -11.76 -0.77 8.05
CA ASN A 67 -11.55 -1.01 6.63
C ASN A 67 -12.91 -1.04 5.95
N ARG A 68 -13.08 -0.22 4.92
CA ARG A 68 -14.30 -0.22 4.12
C ARG A 68 -13.97 -0.59 2.69
N ARG A 69 -14.75 -1.50 2.13
CA ARG A 69 -14.68 -1.84 0.72
C ARG A 69 -15.32 -0.75 -0.10
N MET A 70 -14.55 -0.18 -1.01
CA MET A 70 -15.04 0.86 -1.90
C MET A 70 -14.65 0.58 -3.32
N GLN A 71 -15.45 1.11 -4.25
CA GLN A 71 -15.17 1.03 -5.67
C GLN A 71 -14.66 2.37 -6.16
N TYR A 72 -13.54 2.37 -6.87
CA TYR A 72 -13.06 3.58 -7.51
C TYR A 72 -13.94 3.89 -8.72
N LEU A 73 -14.50 5.09 -8.76
CA LEU A 73 -15.40 5.51 -9.84
C LEU A 73 -14.67 6.28 -10.93
N TYR A 74 -14.11 7.43 -10.58
CA TYR A 74 -13.45 8.31 -11.55
C TYR A 74 -12.59 9.36 -10.87
N ALA A 75 -11.76 10.03 -11.66
CA ALA A 75 -10.98 11.17 -11.21
C ALA A 75 -11.67 12.46 -11.65
N ASP A 76 -11.71 13.44 -10.76
CA ASP A 76 -12.21 14.80 -11.04
C ASP A 76 -11.11 15.80 -10.63
N GLY A 77 -10.25 16.15 -11.60
CA GLY A 77 -9.07 16.95 -11.32
C GLY A 77 -8.11 16.20 -10.41
N ASP A 78 -7.73 16.82 -9.28
CA ASP A 78 -6.88 16.21 -8.27
C ASP A 78 -7.64 15.34 -7.28
N ASN A 79 -8.96 15.23 -7.41
CA ASN A 79 -9.80 14.44 -6.54
C ASN A 79 -10.16 13.11 -7.21
N HIS A 80 -10.20 12.05 -6.41
CA HIS A 80 -10.58 10.72 -6.85
C HIS A 80 -11.81 10.28 -6.08
N VAL A 81 -12.83 9.84 -6.81
CA VAL A 81 -14.14 9.53 -6.23
C VAL A 81 -14.26 8.02 -6.01
N PHE A 82 -14.62 7.65 -4.80
CA PHE A 82 -14.85 6.27 -4.39
C PHE A 82 -16.27 6.12 -3.87
N MET A 83 -16.87 4.98 -4.09
CA MET A 83 -18.23 4.66 -3.62
C MET A 83 -18.18 3.45 -2.68
N ASP A 84 -18.81 3.59 -1.51
CA ASP A 84 -18.96 2.50 -0.57
C ASP A 84 -19.87 1.42 -1.18
N ASN A 85 -19.42 0.16 -1.20
CA ASN A 85 -20.19 -0.93 -1.79
C ASN A 85 -21.46 -1.29 -1.01
N GLU A 86 -21.53 -0.91 0.26
CA GLU A 86 -22.69 -1.20 1.10
C GLU A 86 -23.68 -0.04 1.18
N SER A 87 -23.18 1.17 1.47
CA SER A 87 -24.02 2.35 1.66
C SER A 87 -24.27 3.17 0.40
N PHE A 88 -23.45 2.92 -0.65
CA PHE A 88 -23.43 3.68 -1.89
C PHE A 88 -23.08 5.18 -1.71
N GLU A 89 -22.55 5.53 -0.56
CA GLU A 89 -22.04 6.88 -0.32
C GLU A 89 -20.73 7.08 -1.07
N GLN A 90 -20.56 8.28 -1.63
CA GLN A 90 -19.36 8.65 -2.35
C GLN A 90 -18.43 9.46 -1.46
N THR A 91 -17.14 9.18 -1.57
CA THR A 91 -16.08 9.88 -0.85
C THR A 91 -15.04 10.35 -1.86
N GLU A 92 -14.60 11.60 -1.75
CA GLU A 92 -13.53 12.13 -2.57
C GLU A 92 -12.22 12.13 -1.79
N LEU A 93 -11.16 11.63 -2.41
CA LEU A 93 -9.81 11.67 -1.86
C LEU A 93 -8.91 12.47 -2.79
N SER A 94 -8.14 13.37 -2.20
CA SER A 94 -7.12 14.14 -2.93
C SER A 94 -5.99 13.20 -3.38
N SER A 95 -5.32 13.57 -4.47
CA SER A 95 -4.12 12.87 -4.95
C SER A 95 -3.02 12.77 -3.90
N ASP A 96 -3.03 13.66 -2.90
CA ASP A 96 -2.05 13.62 -1.81
C ASP A 96 -2.15 12.34 -0.96
N TYR A 97 -3.31 11.71 -0.91
CA TYR A 97 -3.54 10.44 -0.21
C TYR A 97 -3.23 9.21 -1.07
N LEU A 98 -3.03 9.39 -2.38
CA LEU A 98 -2.97 8.33 -3.36
C LEU A 98 -1.68 8.41 -4.20
N LYS A 99 -0.51 8.39 -3.56
CA LYS A 99 0.77 8.57 -4.26
C LYS A 99 1.06 7.43 -5.24
N ASP A 100 1.51 6.30 -4.71
CA ASP A 100 1.89 5.14 -5.53
C ASP A 100 0.66 4.40 -6.04
N GLU A 101 -0.46 4.48 -5.32
CA GLU A 101 -1.71 3.83 -5.66
C GLU A 101 -2.26 4.29 -7.01
N LEU A 102 -1.99 5.54 -7.39
CA LEU A 102 -2.43 6.09 -8.69
C LEU A 102 -1.84 5.34 -9.88
N ASN A 103 -0.68 4.69 -9.70
CA ASN A 103 -0.05 3.89 -10.75
C ASN A 103 -0.88 2.66 -11.12
N TYR A 104 -1.74 2.20 -10.22
CA TYR A 104 -2.47 0.95 -10.37
C TYR A 104 -3.99 1.12 -10.36
N LEU A 105 -4.46 2.29 -9.99
CA LEU A 105 -5.88 2.56 -9.79
C LEU A 105 -6.60 2.75 -11.12
N LYS A 106 -7.54 1.87 -11.44
CA LYS A 106 -8.38 2.02 -12.63
C LYS A 106 -9.85 2.05 -12.26
N GLU A 107 -10.67 2.67 -13.11
CA GLU A 107 -12.11 2.80 -12.89
C GLU A 107 -12.77 1.43 -12.70
N GLY A 108 -13.67 1.35 -11.71
CA GLY A 108 -14.35 0.12 -11.36
C GLY A 108 -13.59 -0.81 -10.43
N MET A 109 -12.33 -0.49 -10.10
CA MET A 109 -11.52 -1.31 -9.21
C MET A 109 -12.03 -1.25 -7.77
N GLU A 110 -12.04 -2.39 -7.10
CA GLU A 110 -12.37 -2.48 -5.69
C GLU A 110 -11.11 -2.26 -4.85
N VAL A 111 -11.22 -1.36 -3.85
CA VAL A 111 -10.14 -1.04 -2.93
C VAL A 111 -10.66 -1.06 -1.51
N GLN A 112 -9.75 -1.06 -0.53
CA GLN A 112 -10.12 -0.87 0.87
C GLN A 112 -9.64 0.49 1.33
N ILE A 113 -10.54 1.27 1.89
CA ILE A 113 -10.20 2.56 2.50
C ILE A 113 -10.12 2.36 4.00
N GLN A 114 -8.98 2.74 4.57
CA GLN A 114 -8.73 2.65 6.00
C GLN A 114 -9.06 3.97 6.66
N THR A 115 -9.89 3.91 7.69
CA THR A 115 -10.30 5.10 8.45
C THR A 115 -10.05 4.89 9.95
N TYR A 116 -9.77 6.00 10.63
CA TYR A 116 -9.67 6.05 12.08
C TYR A 116 -10.50 7.22 12.57
N GLU A 117 -11.52 6.92 13.39
CA GLU A 117 -12.44 7.93 13.91
C GLU A 117 -13.02 8.85 12.81
N GLY A 118 -13.36 8.26 11.67
CA GLY A 118 -13.93 8.97 10.53
C GLY A 118 -12.91 9.65 9.62
N GLU A 119 -11.64 9.68 10.00
CA GLU A 119 -10.57 10.24 9.18
C GLU A 119 -9.97 9.17 8.28
N THR A 120 -9.84 9.47 6.99
CA THR A 120 -9.17 8.57 6.04
C THR A 120 -7.65 8.61 6.29
N ILE A 121 -7.06 7.45 6.53
CA ILE A 121 -5.62 7.34 6.77
C ILE A 121 -4.88 6.62 5.66
N GLY A 122 -5.56 5.91 4.78
CA GLY A 122 -4.92 5.24 3.67
C GLY A 122 -5.87 4.48 2.78
N VAL A 123 -5.34 4.04 1.65
CA VAL A 123 -6.04 3.19 0.68
C VAL A 123 -5.20 1.96 0.47
N GLU A 124 -5.81 0.79 0.60
CA GLU A 124 -5.16 -0.49 0.35
C GLU A 124 -5.69 -1.09 -0.93
N LEU A 125 -4.79 -1.37 -1.86
CA LEU A 125 -5.10 -2.00 -3.13
C LEU A 125 -5.05 -3.53 -3.01
N PRO A 126 -5.72 -4.27 -3.92
CA PRO A 126 -5.45 -5.70 -4.03
C PRO A 126 -3.97 -5.95 -4.28
N LYS A 127 -3.49 -7.12 -3.94
CA LYS A 127 -2.07 -7.50 -4.12
C LYS A 127 -1.65 -7.47 -5.59
N THR A 128 -2.58 -7.75 -6.48
CA THR A 128 -2.35 -7.74 -7.92
C THR A 128 -3.45 -6.94 -8.62
N VAL A 129 -3.11 -6.39 -9.78
CA VAL A 129 -4.05 -5.66 -10.62
C VAL A 129 -3.83 -6.07 -12.08
N GLU A 130 -4.92 -6.09 -12.86
CA GLU A 130 -4.86 -6.33 -14.29
C GLU A 130 -4.93 -4.99 -15.02
N LEU A 131 -3.90 -4.66 -15.80
CA LEU A 131 -3.83 -3.42 -16.56
C LEU A 131 -3.44 -3.71 -18.00
N THR A 132 -4.09 -3.01 -18.94
CA THR A 132 -3.86 -3.18 -20.37
C THR A 132 -2.69 -2.32 -20.83
N VAL A 133 -1.80 -2.88 -21.63
CA VAL A 133 -0.68 -2.17 -22.24
C VAL A 133 -1.21 -1.21 -23.29
N THR A 134 -0.92 0.07 -23.15
CA THR A 134 -1.30 1.10 -24.11
C THR A 134 -0.17 1.46 -25.05
N GLU A 135 1.09 1.30 -24.63
CA GLU A 135 2.26 1.63 -25.42
C GLU A 135 3.43 0.75 -25.03
N THR A 136 4.08 0.15 -26.01
CA THR A 136 5.35 -0.57 -25.83
C THR A 136 6.06 -0.69 -27.16
N GLU A 137 7.38 -0.85 -27.12
CA GLU A 137 8.16 -1.10 -28.31
C GLU A 137 8.08 -2.58 -28.71
N PRO A 138 8.18 -2.90 -30.02
CA PRO A 138 8.28 -4.29 -30.43
C PRO A 138 9.56 -4.92 -29.87
N GLY A 139 9.46 -6.18 -29.40
CA GLY A 139 10.66 -6.93 -29.04
C GLY A 139 11.51 -7.21 -30.28
N ILE A 140 12.80 -6.87 -30.22
CA ILE A 140 13.70 -7.08 -31.35
C ILE A 140 14.17 -8.53 -31.38
N LYS A 141 13.95 -9.22 -32.49
CA LYS A 141 14.55 -10.53 -32.74
C LYS A 141 16.07 -10.42 -32.76
N GLY A 142 16.74 -11.19 -31.89
CA GLY A 142 18.19 -11.14 -31.76
C GLY A 142 18.67 -10.72 -30.41
N ASP A 143 17.83 -10.11 -29.58
CA ASP A 143 18.12 -9.92 -28.17
C ASP A 143 17.95 -11.27 -27.46
N THR A 144 19.04 -12.05 -27.45
CA THR A 144 19.03 -13.40 -26.92
C THR A 144 19.46 -13.46 -25.46
N ALA A 145 19.67 -12.33 -24.80
CA ALA A 145 20.04 -12.31 -23.40
C ALA A 145 18.87 -12.86 -22.56
N THR A 146 19.14 -13.87 -21.79
CA THR A 146 18.19 -14.43 -20.84
C THR A 146 17.79 -13.33 -19.85
N GLY A 147 16.49 -13.05 -19.71
CA GLY A 147 16.00 -11.99 -18.85
C GLY A 147 15.96 -10.61 -19.47
N ALA A 148 16.12 -10.50 -20.80
CA ALA A 148 15.95 -9.23 -21.51
C ALA A 148 14.53 -8.69 -21.32
N THR A 149 14.43 -7.39 -21.02
CA THR A 149 13.16 -6.71 -20.79
C THR A 149 13.09 -5.44 -21.64
N LYS A 150 11.89 -4.91 -21.75
CA LYS A 150 11.62 -3.62 -22.39
C LYS A 150 10.63 -2.85 -21.53
N SER A 151 10.48 -1.55 -21.81
CA SER A 151 9.49 -0.72 -21.14
C SER A 151 8.12 -0.88 -21.79
N ALA A 152 7.09 -0.89 -20.96
CA ALA A 152 5.70 -0.83 -21.41
C ALA A 152 4.93 0.15 -20.53
N THR A 153 4.02 0.92 -21.15
CA THR A 153 3.11 1.81 -20.44
C THR A 153 1.73 1.20 -20.45
N VAL A 154 1.06 1.19 -19.31
CA VAL A 154 -0.27 0.63 -19.14
C VAL A 154 -1.32 1.73 -19.05
N GLU A 155 -2.59 1.34 -19.05
CA GLU A 155 -3.74 2.26 -19.16
C GLU A 155 -3.79 3.36 -18.09
N THR A 156 -3.15 3.14 -16.93
CA THR A 156 -3.06 4.14 -15.86
C THR A 156 -1.96 5.18 -16.07
N GLY A 157 -1.13 5.00 -17.10
CA GLY A 157 0.05 5.83 -17.34
C GLY A 157 1.33 5.33 -16.67
N TYR A 158 1.22 4.26 -15.90
CA TYR A 158 2.39 3.66 -15.24
C TYR A 158 3.27 2.94 -16.26
N THR A 159 4.59 3.11 -16.13
CA THR A 159 5.59 2.46 -16.98
C THR A 159 6.38 1.45 -16.16
N LEU A 160 6.54 0.25 -16.71
CA LEU A 160 7.26 -0.83 -16.03
C LEU A 160 8.06 -1.66 -17.02
N ASN A 161 8.97 -2.47 -16.52
CA ASN A 161 9.74 -3.41 -17.32
C ASN A 161 8.96 -4.70 -17.52
N VAL A 162 8.89 -5.16 -18.76
CA VAL A 162 8.14 -6.36 -19.15
C VAL A 162 9.00 -7.24 -20.06
N PRO A 163 8.67 -8.54 -20.18
CA PRO A 163 9.34 -9.40 -21.16
C PRO A 163 9.15 -8.90 -22.59
N LEU A 164 10.07 -9.27 -23.47
CA LEU A 164 10.06 -8.81 -24.87
C LEU A 164 8.82 -9.25 -25.66
N PHE A 165 8.15 -10.33 -25.27
CA PHE A 165 6.98 -10.84 -25.98
C PHE A 165 5.69 -10.05 -25.73
N VAL A 166 5.70 -9.12 -24.79
CA VAL A 166 4.52 -8.31 -24.46
C VAL A 166 4.24 -7.32 -25.59
N ASN A 167 2.98 -7.22 -26.01
CA ASN A 167 2.52 -6.33 -27.06
C ASN A 167 1.48 -5.34 -26.54
N GLU A 168 1.26 -4.26 -27.31
CA GLU A 168 0.14 -3.36 -27.06
C GLU A 168 -1.17 -4.12 -27.09
N GLY A 169 -2.07 -3.79 -26.17
CA GLY A 169 -3.35 -4.47 -26.03
C GLY A 169 -3.31 -5.69 -25.10
N ASP A 170 -2.13 -6.17 -24.73
CA ASP A 170 -2.01 -7.27 -23.76
C ASP A 170 -2.43 -6.79 -22.36
N VAL A 171 -3.11 -7.68 -21.63
CA VAL A 171 -3.45 -7.45 -20.23
C VAL A 171 -2.34 -8.04 -19.36
N LEU A 172 -1.81 -7.24 -18.46
CA LEU A 172 -0.74 -7.66 -17.57
C LEU A 172 -1.26 -7.78 -16.13
N ILE A 173 -0.79 -8.81 -15.44
CA ILE A 173 -0.96 -8.92 -14.00
C ILE A 173 0.27 -8.29 -13.35
N ILE A 174 0.04 -7.27 -12.53
CA ILE A 174 1.09 -6.47 -11.89
C ILE A 174 0.98 -6.59 -10.39
N ASN A 175 2.11 -6.75 -9.72
CA ASN A 175 2.19 -6.75 -8.26
C ASN A 175 2.12 -5.31 -7.76
N THR A 176 1.09 -4.98 -6.98
CA THR A 176 0.90 -3.62 -6.47
C THR A 176 1.86 -3.27 -5.32
N GLY A 177 2.51 -4.27 -4.73
CA GLY A 177 3.48 -4.03 -3.66
C GLY A 177 4.79 -3.43 -4.15
N ASP A 178 5.28 -3.88 -5.30
CA ASP A 178 6.55 -3.42 -5.88
C ASP A 178 6.43 -2.91 -7.32
N GLY A 179 5.26 -3.01 -7.94
CA GLY A 179 5.03 -2.52 -9.29
C GLY A 179 5.55 -3.43 -10.39
N SER A 180 5.95 -4.66 -10.07
CA SER A 180 6.56 -5.56 -11.02
C SER A 180 5.55 -6.37 -11.83
N TYR A 181 5.97 -6.76 -13.05
CA TYR A 181 5.23 -7.67 -13.90
C TYR A 181 5.24 -9.09 -13.30
N ILE A 182 4.07 -9.72 -13.26
CA ILE A 182 3.94 -11.11 -12.83
C ILE A 182 3.72 -12.02 -14.04
N SER A 183 2.68 -11.75 -14.81
CA SER A 183 2.31 -12.57 -15.98
C SER A 183 1.34 -11.79 -16.87
N ARG A 184 1.04 -12.37 -18.05
CA ARG A 184 -0.09 -11.88 -18.85
C ARG A 184 -1.38 -12.44 -18.27
N GLY A 185 -2.38 -11.61 -18.25
CA GLY A 185 -3.73 -11.99 -17.81
C GLY A 185 -4.52 -12.76 -18.84
#